data_62d03c42b2ac183388078527e265f6ab
#
_entry.id   62d03c42b2ac183388078527e265f6ab
#
_cell.length_a   1.000
_cell.length_b   1.000
_cell.length_c   1.000
_cell.angle_alpha   90.00
_cell.angle_beta   90.00
_cell.angle_gamma   90.00
#
_symmetry.space_group_name_H-M   'P 1'
#
loop_
_entity.id
_entity.type
_entity.pdbx_description
1 polymer ?
#
loop_
_entity_poly.entity_id
_entity_poly.type
_entity_poly.pdbx_seq_one_letter_code
_entity_poly.pdbx_strand_id
1 'polypeptide(L)'
;ALQWYRPFTFTCEWGNKSLQSRNIPQWLLDKDLWIRSKGVTDTVMAAINKTIDFFGEGIGVHTYYWHNYPYDTHYPDYFPAKPEFEGMISTIQKRKCHAVPYINGRLWDPAADSYTALNGASASCRKADGTLYTEIYPTSKVLNTVTCPASSLWHEIIIGLADKIQNELHTNGVY
;
A
#
# COMPACT_ATOMS: atom_id res chain seq x y z
N ALA A 1 -10.74 -28.73 0.59
CA ALA A 1 -9.80 -27.59 0.45
C ALA A 1 -8.64 -27.70 1.45
N LEU A 2 -8.89 -27.80 2.78
CA LEU A 2 -7.83 -27.84 3.79
C LEU A 2 -6.85 -29.03 3.64
N GLN A 3 -7.31 -30.20 3.25
CA GLN A 3 -6.47 -31.39 3.07
C GLN A 3 -5.43 -31.23 1.96
N TRP A 4 -5.71 -30.40 0.93
CA TRP A 4 -4.82 -30.16 -0.20
C TRP A 4 -4.02 -28.88 -0.04
N TYR A 5 -4.67 -27.81 0.43
CA TYR A 5 -4.03 -26.51 0.52
C TYR A 5 -3.02 -26.42 1.66
N ARG A 6 -3.33 -27.00 2.84
CA ARG A 6 -2.45 -26.93 4.01
C ARG A 6 -1.09 -27.61 3.77
N PRO A 7 -0.99 -28.86 3.22
CA PRO A 7 0.31 -29.44 2.86
C PRO A 7 1.08 -28.58 1.87
N PHE A 8 0.39 -28.01 0.87
CA PHE A 8 1.03 -27.13 -0.10
C PHE A 8 1.61 -25.87 0.58
N THR A 9 0.89 -25.23 1.50
CA THR A 9 1.41 -24.03 2.18
C THR A 9 2.68 -24.31 2.97
N PHE A 10 2.85 -25.51 3.53
CA PHE A 10 4.08 -25.88 4.24
C PHE A 10 5.29 -26.08 3.31
N THR A 11 5.09 -26.24 2.02
CA THR A 11 6.18 -26.27 1.03
C THR A 11 6.60 -24.87 0.60
N CYS A 12 5.79 -23.85 0.87
CA CYS A 12 6.07 -22.46 0.51
C CYS A 12 6.88 -21.76 1.60
N GLU A 13 7.83 -20.92 1.21
CA GLU A 13 8.64 -20.13 2.14
C GLU A 13 7.80 -19.28 3.11
N TRP A 14 6.69 -18.72 2.61
CA TRP A 14 5.78 -17.93 3.42
C TRP A 14 4.89 -18.76 4.36
N GLY A 15 4.73 -20.06 4.15
CA GLY A 15 3.84 -20.93 4.92
C GLY A 15 4.53 -21.92 5.87
N ASN A 16 5.84 -22.09 5.74
CA ASN A 16 6.60 -23.12 6.49
C ASN A 16 7.06 -22.66 7.89
N LYS A 17 6.84 -21.40 8.23
CA LYS A 17 7.22 -20.82 9.53
C LYS A 17 6.00 -20.31 10.27
N SER A 18 5.93 -20.51 11.58
CA SER A 18 4.91 -19.87 12.42
C SER A 18 5.10 -18.35 12.44
N LEU A 19 4.05 -17.58 12.76
CA LEU A 19 4.15 -16.13 12.88
C LEU A 19 5.21 -15.72 13.91
N GLN A 20 5.30 -16.46 15.04
CA GLN A 20 6.27 -16.19 16.11
C GLN A 20 7.73 -16.42 15.67
N SER A 21 7.96 -17.26 14.67
CA SER A 21 9.31 -17.53 14.15
C SER A 21 9.74 -16.59 13.02
N ARG A 22 8.88 -15.65 12.62
CA ARG A 22 9.16 -14.64 11.60
C ARG A 22 9.67 -13.38 12.26
N ASN A 23 10.50 -12.63 11.54
CA ASN A 23 10.93 -11.30 11.97
C ASN A 23 9.81 -10.26 11.71
N ILE A 24 8.69 -10.41 12.44
CA ILE A 24 7.56 -9.48 12.38
C ILE A 24 7.69 -8.52 13.56
N PRO A 25 7.59 -7.20 13.35
CA PRO A 25 7.60 -6.24 14.44
C PRO A 25 6.51 -6.54 15.47
N GLN A 26 6.86 -6.53 16.76
CA GLN A 26 5.92 -6.87 17.84
C GLN A 26 4.66 -6.00 17.79
N TRP A 27 4.80 -4.70 17.49
CA TRP A 27 3.67 -3.79 17.36
C TRP A 27 2.62 -4.26 16.32
N LEU A 28 3.06 -4.97 15.27
CA LEU A 28 2.14 -5.50 14.24
C LEU A 28 1.43 -6.77 14.72
N LEU A 29 2.13 -7.62 15.48
CA LEU A 29 1.53 -8.80 16.10
C LEU A 29 0.48 -8.45 17.16
N ASP A 30 0.66 -7.31 17.84
CA ASP A 30 -0.24 -6.82 18.89
C ASP A 30 -1.44 -6.02 18.34
N LYS A 31 -1.61 -5.97 17.01
CA LYS A 31 -2.72 -5.22 16.39
C LYS A 31 -3.99 -6.04 16.24
N ASP A 32 -4.98 -5.69 17.04
CA ASP A 32 -6.31 -6.29 16.97
C ASP A 32 -7.30 -5.48 16.13
N LEU A 33 -7.04 -4.17 15.96
CA LEU A 33 -7.94 -3.27 15.27
C LEU A 33 -7.20 -2.38 14.26
N TRP A 34 -7.72 -2.39 13.04
CA TRP A 34 -7.32 -1.48 11.97
C TRP A 34 -8.50 -0.64 11.53
N ILE A 35 -8.31 0.65 11.40
CA ILE A 35 -9.28 1.56 10.81
C ILE A 35 -8.78 2.08 9.46
N ARG A 36 -9.70 2.40 8.58
CA ARG A 36 -9.40 2.99 7.27
C ARG A 36 -9.82 4.44 7.24
N SER A 37 -8.90 5.31 6.85
CA SER A 37 -9.17 6.71 6.54
C SER A 37 -8.97 7.00 5.06
N LYS A 38 -9.58 8.07 4.55
CA LYS A 38 -9.41 8.54 3.17
C LYS A 38 -9.22 10.05 3.14
N GLY A 39 -8.04 10.47 2.70
CA GLY A 39 -7.63 11.88 2.70
C GLY A 39 -6.97 12.31 4.00
N VAL A 40 -6.61 13.60 4.06
CA VAL A 40 -5.79 14.20 5.12
C VAL A 40 -6.43 15.46 5.71
N THR A 41 -7.75 15.59 5.60
CA THR A 41 -8.49 16.79 6.08
C THR A 41 -8.69 16.77 7.60
N ASP A 42 -8.95 17.94 8.17
CA ASP A 42 -9.28 18.08 9.60
C ASP A 42 -10.46 17.19 10.02
N THR A 43 -11.46 17.05 9.14
CA THR A 43 -12.60 16.14 9.39
C THR A 43 -12.16 14.69 9.52
N VAL A 44 -11.22 14.24 8.68
CA VAL A 44 -10.64 12.89 8.75
C VAL A 44 -9.87 12.73 10.04
N MET A 45 -9.03 13.71 10.42
CA MET A 45 -8.28 13.68 11.68
C MET A 45 -9.19 13.68 12.90
N ALA A 46 -10.27 14.46 12.88
CA ALA A 46 -11.26 14.46 13.97
C ALA A 46 -11.94 13.09 14.13
N ALA A 47 -12.25 12.42 13.01
CA ALA A 47 -12.82 11.07 13.04
C ALA A 47 -11.82 10.03 13.58
N ILE A 48 -10.55 10.10 13.14
CA ILE A 48 -9.46 9.24 13.66
C ILE A 48 -9.30 9.45 15.18
N ASN A 49 -9.23 10.70 15.63
CA ASN A 49 -9.07 11.03 17.05
C ASN A 49 -10.23 10.47 17.89
N LYS A 50 -11.49 10.68 17.45
CA LYS A 50 -12.65 10.08 18.14
C LYS A 50 -12.58 8.56 18.22
N THR A 51 -12.07 7.92 17.16
CA THR A 51 -11.91 6.45 17.15
C THR A 51 -10.83 6.02 18.15
N ILE A 52 -9.71 6.74 18.21
CA ILE A 52 -8.66 6.47 19.18
C ILE A 52 -9.17 6.75 20.63
N ASP A 53 -9.95 7.80 20.84
CA ASP A 53 -10.55 8.11 22.15
C ASP A 53 -11.47 6.98 22.62
N PHE A 54 -12.17 6.33 21.70
CA PHE A 54 -13.13 5.26 22.03
C PHE A 54 -12.44 3.91 22.24
N PHE A 55 -11.52 3.51 21.34
CA PHE A 55 -10.90 2.18 21.38
C PHE A 55 -9.57 2.14 22.13
N GLY A 56 -8.99 3.30 22.43
CA GLY A 56 -7.71 3.40 23.10
C GLY A 56 -6.50 3.44 22.14
N GLU A 57 -5.32 3.41 22.76
CA GLU A 57 -4.03 3.39 22.07
C GLU A 57 -3.79 2.05 21.37
N GLY A 58 -2.83 2.04 20.46
CA GLY A 58 -2.39 0.79 19.85
C GLY A 58 -3.14 0.38 18.58
N ILE A 59 -4.15 1.12 18.12
CA ILE A 59 -4.81 0.80 16.84
C ILE A 59 -3.93 1.11 15.63
N GLY A 60 -4.18 0.41 14.52
CA GLY A 60 -3.60 0.69 13.22
C GLY A 60 -4.52 1.58 12.37
N VAL A 61 -3.93 2.48 11.59
CA VAL A 61 -4.66 3.36 10.68
C VAL A 61 -4.13 3.17 9.25
N HIS A 62 -4.96 2.59 8.39
CA HIS A 62 -4.72 2.56 6.96
C HIS A 62 -5.15 3.88 6.34
N THR A 63 -4.20 4.62 5.76
CA THR A 63 -4.45 5.93 5.16
C THR A 63 -4.48 5.83 3.64
N TYR A 64 -5.65 6.12 3.06
CA TYR A 64 -5.85 6.18 1.62
C TYR A 64 -5.82 7.63 1.15
N TYR A 65 -5.50 7.88 -0.14
CA TYR A 65 -5.53 9.19 -0.76
C TYR A 65 -4.67 10.23 -0.02
N TRP A 66 -3.48 9.83 0.35
CA TRP A 66 -2.47 10.65 1.00
C TRP A 66 -1.60 11.43 0.01
N HIS A 67 -1.57 11.01 -1.25
CA HIS A 67 -0.81 11.62 -2.34
C HIS A 67 -1.56 12.80 -2.98
N ASN A 68 -0.84 13.66 -3.70
CA ASN A 68 -1.38 14.89 -4.26
C ASN A 68 -2.06 14.69 -5.62
N TYR A 69 -1.89 13.57 -6.30
CA TYR A 69 -2.60 13.24 -7.53
C TYR A 69 -4.07 12.90 -7.25
N PRO A 70 -4.96 13.01 -8.25
CA PRO A 70 -6.33 12.53 -8.12
C PRO A 70 -6.37 11.06 -7.70
N TYR A 71 -7.38 10.69 -6.91
CA TYR A 71 -7.49 9.33 -6.39
C TYR A 71 -7.60 8.29 -7.51
N ASP A 72 -6.91 7.15 -7.36
CA ASP A 72 -6.82 6.07 -8.33
C ASP A 72 -6.19 6.47 -9.68
N THR A 73 -5.24 7.39 -9.67
CA THR A 73 -4.46 7.80 -10.86
C THR A 73 -2.97 7.80 -10.58
N HIS A 74 -2.14 7.82 -11.62
CA HIS A 74 -0.68 7.98 -11.60
C HIS A 74 0.08 6.89 -10.83
N TYR A 75 -0.51 5.74 -10.59
CA TYR A 75 0.22 4.64 -9.97
C TYR A 75 1.46 4.23 -10.79
N PRO A 76 2.63 3.97 -10.17
CA PRO A 76 2.97 4.07 -8.74
C PRO A 76 3.57 5.43 -8.32
N ASP A 77 3.41 6.50 -9.10
CA ASP A 77 3.98 7.81 -8.85
C ASP A 77 3.17 8.54 -7.75
N TYR A 78 3.33 8.12 -6.50
CA TYR A 78 2.56 8.64 -5.37
C TYR A 78 3.05 9.98 -4.83
N PHE A 79 4.28 10.37 -5.13
CA PHE A 79 4.83 11.64 -4.66
C PHE A 79 4.58 12.80 -5.64
N PRO A 80 4.37 14.02 -5.13
CA PRO A 80 4.46 14.40 -3.72
C PRO A 80 3.25 13.95 -2.89
N ALA A 81 3.49 13.72 -1.58
CA ALA A 81 2.42 13.57 -0.60
C ALA A 81 1.64 14.89 -0.44
N LYS A 82 0.43 14.83 0.10
CA LYS A 82 -0.30 16.04 0.52
C LYS A 82 0.46 16.73 1.66
N PRO A 83 0.52 18.05 1.68
CA PRO A 83 1.31 18.79 2.67
C PRO A 83 0.98 18.45 4.13
N GLU A 84 -0.29 18.15 4.42
CA GLU A 84 -0.77 17.84 5.77
C GLU A 84 -0.49 16.40 6.20
N PHE A 85 -0.03 15.52 5.28
CA PHE A 85 0.06 14.09 5.54
C PHE A 85 1.10 13.73 6.61
N GLU A 86 2.26 14.35 6.59
CA GLU A 86 3.30 14.13 7.59
C GLU A 86 2.84 14.53 9.00
N GLY A 87 2.14 15.66 9.12
CA GLY A 87 1.52 16.11 10.37
C GLY A 87 0.47 15.12 10.88
N MET A 88 -0.32 14.54 9.99
CA MET A 88 -1.29 13.49 10.29
C MET A 88 -0.59 12.24 10.85
N ILE A 89 0.46 11.74 10.19
CA ILE A 89 1.26 10.59 10.65
C ILE A 89 1.80 10.86 12.06
N SER A 90 2.46 12.01 12.26
CA SER A 90 3.01 12.41 13.56
C SER A 90 1.95 12.44 14.67
N THR A 91 0.75 12.95 14.36
CA THR A 91 -0.37 13.01 15.31
C THR A 91 -0.86 11.61 15.70
N ILE A 92 -1.00 10.70 14.76
CA ILE A 92 -1.40 9.31 15.01
C ILE A 92 -0.34 8.61 15.88
N GLN A 93 0.94 8.78 15.55
CA GLN A 93 2.04 8.13 16.27
C GLN A 93 2.23 8.66 17.71
N LYS A 94 2.04 9.97 17.95
CA LYS A 94 2.04 10.57 19.31
C LYS A 94 0.98 9.96 20.20
N ARG A 95 -0.07 9.39 19.65
CA ARG A 95 -1.12 8.66 20.36
C ARG A 95 -0.84 7.15 20.44
N LYS A 96 0.42 6.74 20.25
CA LYS A 96 0.88 5.32 20.23
C LYS A 96 0.10 4.43 19.28
N CYS A 97 -0.46 5.01 18.22
CA CYS A 97 -1.11 4.33 17.12
C CYS A 97 -0.14 4.21 15.94
N HIS A 98 -0.44 3.37 14.97
CA HIS A 98 0.44 3.11 13.84
C HIS A 98 -0.24 3.52 12.54
N ALA A 99 0.45 4.29 11.71
CA ALA A 99 -0.06 4.76 10.43
C ALA A 99 0.64 4.04 9.27
N VAL A 100 -0.17 3.47 8.38
CA VAL A 100 0.28 2.66 7.25
C VAL A 100 -0.46 3.13 6.00
N PRO A 101 0.19 3.88 5.10
CA PRO A 101 -0.44 4.34 3.88
C PRO A 101 -0.67 3.21 2.89
N TYR A 102 -1.75 3.33 2.13
CA TYR A 102 -2.08 2.44 1.03
C TYR A 102 -1.28 2.78 -0.22
N ILE A 103 -0.76 1.75 -0.86
CA ILE A 103 -0.24 1.81 -2.23
C ILE A 103 -0.88 0.71 -3.08
N ASN A 104 -0.96 0.92 -4.39
CA ASN A 104 -1.37 -0.13 -5.31
C ASN A 104 -0.12 -0.87 -5.80
N GLY A 105 0.05 -2.10 -5.36
CA GLY A 105 1.22 -2.94 -5.69
C GLY A 105 1.10 -3.71 -7.02
N ARG A 106 0.10 -3.44 -7.88
CA ARG A 106 -0.11 -4.25 -9.09
C ARG A 106 -0.55 -3.50 -10.33
N LEU A 107 -0.85 -2.23 -10.24
CA LEU A 107 -1.31 -1.44 -11.38
C LEU A 107 -0.32 -0.33 -11.71
N TRP A 108 -0.12 -0.10 -13.00
CA TRP A 108 0.69 1.01 -13.51
C TRP A 108 -0.15 1.86 -14.44
N ASP A 109 -0.30 3.14 -14.12
CA ASP A 109 -1.00 4.10 -14.95
C ASP A 109 -0.12 4.50 -16.13
N PRO A 110 -0.54 4.28 -17.39
CA PRO A 110 0.24 4.72 -18.54
C PRO A 110 0.47 6.24 -18.62
N ALA A 111 -0.31 7.05 -17.89
CA ALA A 111 -0.12 8.48 -17.79
C ALA A 111 0.90 8.91 -16.71
N ALA A 112 1.37 7.97 -15.87
CA ALA A 112 2.44 8.23 -14.91
C ALA A 112 3.78 8.47 -15.65
N ASP A 113 4.56 9.46 -15.19
CA ASP A 113 5.86 9.79 -15.79
C ASP A 113 6.81 8.58 -15.78
N SER A 114 6.79 7.80 -14.69
CA SER A 114 7.56 6.58 -14.55
C SER A 114 7.24 5.52 -15.61
N TYR A 115 6.00 5.46 -16.10
CA TYR A 115 5.60 4.46 -17.10
C TYR A 115 6.37 4.61 -18.40
N THR A 116 6.46 5.84 -18.90
CA THR A 116 7.22 6.13 -20.12
C THR A 116 8.73 6.08 -19.88
N ALA A 117 9.20 6.67 -18.79
CA ALA A 117 10.62 6.76 -18.46
C ALA A 117 11.28 5.38 -18.27
N LEU A 118 10.55 4.43 -17.69
CA LEU A 118 11.05 3.09 -17.34
C LEU A 118 10.51 1.98 -18.26
N ASN A 119 9.85 2.32 -19.37
CA ASN A 119 9.23 1.33 -20.25
C ASN A 119 8.29 0.37 -19.50
N GLY A 120 7.29 0.91 -18.79
CA GLY A 120 6.35 0.16 -17.97
C GLY A 120 5.63 -0.98 -18.69
N ALA A 121 5.47 -0.87 -20.02
CA ALA A 121 4.93 -1.95 -20.85
C ALA A 121 5.76 -3.24 -20.78
N SER A 122 7.08 -3.17 -20.50
CA SER A 122 7.95 -4.33 -20.36
C SER A 122 7.69 -5.12 -19.07
N ALA A 123 7.21 -4.44 -18.04
CA ALA A 123 6.85 -5.03 -16.75
C ALA A 123 5.37 -5.44 -16.65
N SER A 124 4.58 -5.23 -17.70
CA SER A 124 3.14 -5.49 -17.71
C SER A 124 2.81 -6.91 -18.17
N CYS A 125 1.76 -7.48 -17.58
CA CYS A 125 1.17 -8.74 -18.02
C CYS A 125 0.59 -8.61 -19.44
N ARG A 126 0.62 -9.71 -20.18
CA ARG A 126 0.06 -9.80 -21.53
C ARG A 126 -1.00 -10.87 -21.62
N LYS A 127 -1.98 -10.64 -22.48
CA LYS A 127 -2.95 -11.63 -22.89
C LYS A 127 -2.33 -12.62 -23.87
N ALA A 128 -3.05 -13.69 -24.20
CA ALA A 128 -2.59 -14.71 -25.13
C ALA A 128 -2.31 -14.16 -26.56
N ASP A 129 -2.99 -13.07 -26.95
CA ASP A 129 -2.78 -12.38 -28.22
C ASP A 129 -1.59 -11.39 -28.20
N GLY A 130 -0.85 -11.30 -27.10
CA GLY A 130 0.28 -10.40 -26.94
C GLY A 130 -0.08 -8.98 -26.50
N THR A 131 -1.36 -8.61 -26.47
CA THR A 131 -1.79 -7.28 -25.99
C THR A 131 -1.64 -7.15 -24.48
N LEU A 132 -1.48 -5.92 -23.96
CA LEU A 132 -1.37 -5.67 -22.54
C LEU A 132 -2.66 -6.04 -21.80
N TYR A 133 -2.51 -6.67 -20.64
CA TYR A 133 -3.64 -6.85 -19.73
C TYR A 133 -3.89 -5.54 -18.99
N THR A 134 -5.13 -5.06 -19.04
CA THR A 134 -5.51 -3.75 -18.47
C THR A 134 -6.74 -3.86 -17.58
N GLU A 135 -6.83 -2.98 -16.60
CA GLU A 135 -7.98 -2.82 -15.72
C GLU A 135 -8.40 -1.35 -15.62
N ILE A 136 -9.71 -1.14 -15.51
CA ILE A 136 -10.30 0.18 -15.32
C ILE A 136 -10.91 0.26 -13.92
N TYR A 137 -10.58 1.32 -13.18
CA TYR A 137 -11.29 1.62 -11.95
C TYR A 137 -12.48 2.53 -12.23
N PRO A 138 -13.69 2.19 -11.72
CA PRO A 138 -14.90 2.96 -11.99
C PRO A 138 -14.80 4.44 -11.61
N THR A 139 -14.03 4.76 -10.58
CA THR A 139 -13.88 6.12 -10.04
C THR A 139 -13.02 6.99 -10.96
N SER A 140 -11.80 6.58 -11.26
CA SER A 140 -10.83 7.37 -12.04
C SER A 140 -11.04 7.28 -13.55
N LYS A 141 -11.64 6.16 -14.01
CA LYS A 141 -11.74 5.81 -15.45
C LYS A 141 -10.38 5.60 -16.12
N VAL A 142 -9.30 5.53 -15.36
CA VAL A 142 -7.96 5.25 -15.90
C VAL A 142 -7.86 3.80 -16.34
N LEU A 143 -7.34 3.59 -17.51
CA LEU A 143 -7.01 2.27 -18.05
C LEU A 143 -5.59 1.88 -17.62
N ASN A 144 -5.48 1.31 -16.44
CA ASN A 144 -4.20 0.88 -15.90
C ASN A 144 -3.70 -0.41 -16.56
N THR A 145 -2.40 -0.56 -16.74
CA THR A 145 -1.79 -1.85 -17.06
C THR A 145 -1.59 -2.67 -15.79
N VAL A 146 -1.81 -3.98 -15.89
CA VAL A 146 -1.54 -4.91 -14.77
C VAL A 146 -0.08 -5.33 -14.84
N THR A 147 0.67 -5.09 -13.78
CA THR A 147 2.08 -5.43 -13.71
C THR A 147 2.30 -6.92 -13.44
N CYS A 148 3.38 -7.46 -13.97
CA CYS A 148 3.78 -8.84 -13.71
C CYS A 148 4.46 -8.94 -12.34
N PRO A 149 3.94 -9.76 -11.41
CA PRO A 149 4.55 -9.89 -10.09
C PRO A 149 5.94 -10.58 -10.12
N ALA A 150 6.37 -11.13 -11.25
CA ALA A 150 7.71 -11.68 -11.43
C ALA A 150 8.69 -10.68 -12.11
N SER A 151 8.25 -9.46 -12.42
CA SER A 151 9.11 -8.46 -13.05
C SER A 151 10.07 -7.85 -12.02
N SER A 152 11.39 -7.97 -12.26
CA SER A 152 12.43 -7.32 -11.43
C SER A 152 12.27 -5.81 -11.41
N LEU A 153 11.96 -5.19 -12.55
CA LEU A 153 11.68 -3.76 -12.64
C LEU A 153 10.54 -3.34 -11.70
N TRP A 154 9.43 -4.13 -11.68
CA TRP A 154 8.33 -3.82 -10.80
C TRP A 154 8.69 -3.98 -9.32
N HIS A 155 9.47 -5.01 -8.98
CA HIS A 155 9.97 -5.18 -7.61
C HIS A 155 10.83 -4.00 -7.16
N GLU A 156 11.76 -3.53 -7.99
CA GLU A 156 12.61 -2.38 -7.68
C GLU A 156 11.78 -1.11 -7.43
N ILE A 157 10.76 -0.87 -8.26
CA ILE A 157 9.86 0.29 -8.11
C ILE A 157 9.09 0.22 -6.79
N ILE A 158 8.47 -0.92 -6.47
CA ILE A 158 7.64 -1.06 -5.25
C ILE A 158 8.51 -1.04 -3.99
N ILE A 159 9.68 -1.67 -4.01
CA ILE A 159 10.63 -1.62 -2.90
C ILE A 159 11.12 -0.19 -2.68
N GLY A 160 11.55 0.50 -3.75
CA GLY A 160 11.98 1.90 -3.66
C GLY A 160 10.87 2.84 -3.19
N LEU A 161 9.63 2.62 -3.63
CA LEU A 161 8.48 3.38 -3.16
C LEU A 161 8.21 3.13 -1.66
N ALA A 162 8.25 1.88 -1.21
CA ALA A 162 8.04 1.54 0.20
C ALA A 162 9.14 2.15 1.08
N ASP A 163 10.40 2.06 0.65
CA ASP A 163 11.54 2.67 1.33
C ASP A 163 11.38 4.19 1.45
N LYS A 164 11.03 4.85 0.36
CA LYS A 164 10.78 6.29 0.32
C LYS A 164 9.64 6.71 1.26
N ILE A 165 8.52 5.99 1.26
CA ILE A 165 7.39 6.25 2.15
C ILE A 165 7.80 6.13 3.63
N GLN A 166 8.57 5.10 3.98
CA GLN A 166 8.99 4.92 5.36
C GLN A 166 10.01 5.97 5.82
N ASN A 167 10.99 6.29 4.96
CA ASN A 167 12.10 7.18 5.33
C ASN A 167 11.76 8.66 5.21
N GLU A 168 10.97 9.08 4.20
CA GLU A 168 10.62 10.49 4.00
C GLU A 168 9.36 10.90 4.76
N LEU A 169 8.38 10.00 4.91
CA LEU A 169 7.11 10.30 5.58
C LEU A 169 7.02 9.69 7.00
N HIS A 170 8.08 9.00 7.43
CA HIS A 170 8.20 8.41 8.76
C HIS A 170 7.03 7.50 9.16
N THR A 171 6.49 6.75 8.19
CA THR A 171 5.37 5.84 8.42
C THR A 171 5.82 4.55 9.11
N ASN A 172 4.88 3.80 9.66
CA ASN A 172 5.16 2.52 10.32
C ASN A 172 5.28 1.33 9.34
N GLY A 173 4.97 1.56 8.08
CA GLY A 173 5.01 0.59 7.00
C GLY A 173 4.18 1.06 5.81
N VAL A 174 3.92 0.16 4.85
CA VAL A 174 3.01 0.37 3.71
C VAL A 174 2.00 -0.76 3.63
N TYR A 175 0.82 -0.48 3.09
CA TYR A 175 -0.26 -1.44 2.91
C TYR A 175 -0.65 -1.58 1.45
#